data_98c9b5bbca21bd00f4131f7638a5d5f3
#
_entry.id   98c9b5bbca21bd00f4131f7638a5d5f3
#
_cell.length_a   1.000
_cell.length_b   1.000
_cell.length_c   1.000
_cell.angle_alpha   90.00
_cell.angle_beta   90.00
_cell.angle_gamma   90.00
#
_symmetry.space_group_name_H-M   'P 1'
#
loop_
_entity.id
_entity.type
_entity.pdbx_description
1 polymer ?
#
loop_
_entity_poly.entity_id
_entity_poly.type
_entity_poly.pdbx_seq_one_letter_code
_entity_poly.pdbx_strand_id
1 'polypeptide(L)'
;MEGSKRKLTDDDWTELENRLNKCHDEGHILCGFKHGTILPRFNQPIFYNGGIFCIFSIDGKQFSKIIDSIDLCYVPISEDVHLNLELLSRGYPNAIMEEFCIHQISNKEGGCKTFRTQQLEDKCFKKLHKKFPKWVKIYETKSNYRNLFAPTFKTRVYYSRAYKDFVNKCEGKLPV
;
A
#
# COMPACT_ATOMS: atom_id res chain seq x y z
N MET A 1 -19.05 17.41 6.41
CA MET A 1 -18.40 17.41 7.73
C MET A 1 -16.90 17.52 7.49
N GLU A 2 -16.30 18.67 7.81
CA GLU A 2 -14.83 18.80 7.84
C GLU A 2 -14.32 18.01 9.04
N GLY A 3 -13.68 16.87 8.78
CA GLY A 3 -13.01 16.11 9.82
C GLY A 3 -11.85 16.95 10.38
N SER A 4 -11.94 17.35 11.63
CA SER A 4 -10.85 18.07 12.30
C SER A 4 -9.64 17.15 12.42
N LYS A 5 -8.52 17.55 11.83
CA LYS A 5 -7.23 16.85 12.01
C LYS A 5 -6.74 17.14 13.43
N ARG A 6 -6.72 16.15 14.28
CA ARG A 6 -6.13 16.23 15.63
C ARG A 6 -5.03 15.17 15.80
N LYS A 7 -4.17 15.37 16.76
CA LYS A 7 -3.22 14.35 17.18
C LYS A 7 -3.98 13.21 17.89
N LEU A 8 -3.49 11.99 17.73
CA LEU A 8 -4.03 10.84 18.45
C LEU A 8 -3.70 10.96 19.95
N THR A 9 -4.66 10.57 20.77
CA THR A 9 -4.51 10.37 22.23
C THR A 9 -4.11 8.92 22.51
N ASP A 10 -3.80 8.59 23.76
CA ASP A 10 -3.51 7.21 24.16
C ASP A 10 -4.73 6.28 23.96
N ASP A 11 -5.94 6.80 24.18
CA ASP A 11 -7.17 6.05 23.92
C ASP A 11 -7.36 5.77 22.42
N ASP A 12 -7.03 6.74 21.57
CA ASP A 12 -7.06 6.52 20.11
C ASP A 12 -6.05 5.46 19.67
N TRP A 13 -4.87 5.41 20.27
CA TRP A 13 -3.87 4.38 20.00
C TRP A 13 -4.37 3.00 20.43
N THR A 14 -4.99 2.89 21.60
CA THR A 14 -5.58 1.64 22.10
C THR A 14 -6.69 1.15 21.16
N GLU A 15 -7.58 2.05 20.75
CA GLU A 15 -8.65 1.72 19.80
C GLU A 15 -8.09 1.28 18.45
N LEU A 16 -7.05 1.96 17.96
CA LEU A 16 -6.36 1.63 16.73
C LEU A 16 -5.76 0.23 16.77
N GLU A 17 -5.06 -0.10 17.86
CA GLU A 17 -4.45 -1.42 18.06
C GLU A 17 -5.51 -2.52 18.08
N ASN A 18 -6.63 -2.30 18.80
CA ASN A 18 -7.75 -3.23 18.84
C ASN A 18 -8.33 -3.49 17.44
N ARG A 19 -8.47 -2.45 16.63
CA ARG A 19 -8.98 -2.59 15.25
C ARG A 19 -7.99 -3.31 14.33
N LEU A 20 -6.69 -3.04 14.47
CA LEU A 20 -5.65 -3.76 13.73
C LEU A 20 -5.67 -5.24 14.06
N ASN A 21 -5.72 -5.58 15.36
CA ASN A 21 -5.79 -6.96 15.84
C ASN A 21 -7.04 -7.66 15.28
N LYS A 22 -8.19 -6.99 15.33
CA LYS A 22 -9.43 -7.53 14.74
C LYS A 22 -9.27 -7.81 13.24
N CYS A 23 -8.67 -6.91 12.47
CA CYS A 23 -8.42 -7.15 11.05
C CYS A 23 -7.48 -8.34 10.83
N HIS A 24 -6.46 -8.51 11.66
CA HIS A 24 -5.58 -9.67 11.61
C HIS A 24 -6.32 -10.98 11.95
N ASP A 25 -7.18 -10.97 12.96
CA ASP A 25 -8.02 -12.11 13.31
C ASP A 25 -9.01 -12.48 12.19
N GLU A 26 -9.45 -11.51 11.40
CA GLU A 26 -10.27 -11.70 10.19
C GLU A 26 -9.45 -12.19 8.97
N GLY A 27 -8.14 -12.40 9.12
CA GLY A 27 -7.26 -12.99 8.11
C GLY A 27 -6.54 -11.97 7.21
N HIS A 28 -6.56 -10.67 7.54
CA HIS A 28 -5.82 -9.67 6.81
C HIS A 28 -4.35 -9.64 7.25
N ILE A 29 -3.44 -10.15 6.42
CA ILE A 29 -2.00 -10.19 6.75
C ILE A 29 -1.41 -8.78 6.87
N LEU A 30 -1.84 -7.84 6.01
CA LEU A 30 -1.36 -6.48 5.95
C LEU A 30 -2.51 -5.52 6.24
N CYS A 31 -2.34 -4.71 7.27
CA CYS A 31 -3.29 -3.67 7.66
C CYS A 31 -2.58 -2.31 7.72
N GLY A 32 -3.24 -1.26 7.32
CA GLY A 32 -2.63 0.07 7.32
C GLY A 32 -3.63 1.20 7.41
N PHE A 33 -3.14 2.39 7.13
CA PHE A 33 -3.89 3.62 7.28
C PHE A 33 -4.02 4.35 5.96
N LYS A 34 -5.04 5.18 5.90
CA LYS A 34 -5.22 6.09 4.79
C LYS A 34 -4.08 7.11 4.73
N HIS A 35 -3.62 7.39 3.52
CA HIS A 35 -2.71 8.51 3.31
C HIS A 35 -3.48 9.82 3.37
N GLY A 36 -3.01 10.80 4.16
CA GLY A 36 -3.73 12.03 4.49
C GLY A 36 -4.06 12.98 3.33
N THR A 37 -3.48 12.75 2.15
CA THR A 37 -3.80 13.50 0.92
C THR A 37 -4.97 12.91 0.12
N ILE A 38 -5.47 11.73 0.51
CA ILE A 38 -6.55 11.03 -0.16
C ILE A 38 -7.85 11.32 0.60
N LEU A 39 -8.86 11.84 -0.09
CA LEU A 39 -10.18 12.03 0.52
C LEU A 39 -10.79 10.70 0.97
N PRO A 40 -11.57 10.67 2.08
CA PRO A 40 -12.27 9.47 2.51
C PRO A 40 -13.12 8.92 1.37
N ARG A 41 -12.97 7.64 1.09
CA ARG A 41 -13.84 6.97 0.15
C ARG A 41 -15.01 6.41 0.93
N PHE A 42 -16.18 6.98 0.70
CA PHE A 42 -17.44 6.41 1.20
C PHE A 42 -17.47 6.21 2.72
N ASN A 43 -18.08 6.87 3.52
CA ASN A 43 -18.43 6.71 4.94
C ASN A 43 -18.22 5.30 5.57
N GLN A 44 -17.23 4.55 5.09
CA GLN A 44 -16.86 3.22 5.56
C GLN A 44 -15.60 3.32 6.39
N PRO A 45 -15.59 2.77 7.61
CA PRO A 45 -14.42 2.84 8.50
C PRO A 45 -13.21 2.06 7.96
N ILE A 46 -13.43 1.04 7.14
CA ILE A 46 -12.39 0.18 6.57
C ILE A 46 -12.59 0.06 5.06
N PHE A 47 -11.52 0.23 4.32
CA PHE A 47 -11.43 -0.03 2.89
C PHE A 47 -10.53 -1.25 2.64
N TYR A 48 -10.94 -2.15 1.77
CA TYR A 48 -10.23 -3.40 1.50
C TYR A 48 -9.53 -3.41 0.14
N ASN A 49 -8.44 -4.16 0.07
CA ASN A 49 -7.71 -4.46 -1.16
C ASN A 49 -7.20 -3.22 -1.89
N GLY A 50 -6.68 -2.27 -1.13
CA GLY A 50 -6.08 -1.04 -1.64
C GLY A 50 -4.56 -0.99 -1.50
N GLY A 51 -3.97 0.16 -1.83
CA GLY A 51 -2.55 0.43 -1.57
C GLY A 51 -2.36 0.95 -0.14
N ILE A 52 -1.49 0.30 0.60
CA ILE A 52 -1.05 0.70 1.94
C ILE A 52 0.37 1.26 1.82
N PHE A 53 0.62 2.42 2.39
CA PHE A 53 1.86 3.16 2.26
C PHE A 53 2.38 3.63 3.60
N CYS A 54 3.69 3.72 3.73
CA CYS A 54 4.44 4.33 4.83
C CYS A 54 4.38 3.57 6.15
N ILE A 55 3.20 3.43 6.77
CA ILE A 55 3.03 2.75 8.05
C ILE A 55 1.97 1.66 7.90
N PHE A 56 2.30 0.46 8.36
CA PHE A 56 1.42 -0.69 8.31
C PHE A 56 1.73 -1.65 9.46
N SER A 57 0.77 -2.48 9.78
CA SER A 57 0.88 -3.62 10.67
C SER A 57 0.87 -4.91 9.84
N ILE A 58 1.69 -5.87 10.24
CA ILE A 58 1.76 -7.20 9.61
C ILE A 58 1.44 -8.26 10.67
N ASP A 59 0.53 -9.18 10.35
CA ASP A 59 0.39 -10.42 11.12
C ASP A 59 1.65 -11.29 10.90
N GLY A 60 2.57 -11.25 11.86
CA GLY A 60 3.84 -11.98 11.78
C GLY A 60 3.65 -13.49 11.68
N LYS A 61 2.61 -14.05 12.30
CA LYS A 61 2.32 -15.49 12.28
C LYS A 61 1.86 -15.96 10.89
N GLN A 62 1.00 -15.21 10.23
CA GLN A 62 0.57 -15.53 8.87
C GLN A 62 1.66 -15.20 7.85
N PHE A 63 2.32 -14.05 8.01
CA PHE A 63 3.36 -13.62 7.10
C PHE A 63 4.59 -14.54 7.09
N SER A 64 4.96 -15.12 8.25
CA SER A 64 6.07 -16.07 8.33
C SER A 64 5.90 -17.30 7.44
N LYS A 65 4.67 -17.70 7.13
CA LYS A 65 4.39 -18.84 6.25
C LYS A 65 4.67 -18.57 4.77
N ILE A 66 4.78 -17.32 4.38
CA ILE A 66 4.87 -16.91 2.97
C ILE A 66 6.08 -16.04 2.66
N ILE A 67 6.79 -15.52 3.69
CA ILE A 67 7.88 -14.56 3.51
C ILE A 67 9.00 -15.08 2.61
N ASP A 68 9.36 -16.36 2.72
CA ASP A 68 10.44 -16.96 1.92
C ASP A 68 10.10 -16.99 0.42
N SER A 69 8.82 -16.84 0.08
CA SER A 69 8.35 -16.78 -1.31
C SER A 69 8.26 -15.36 -1.86
N ILE A 70 8.58 -14.33 -1.05
CA ILE A 70 8.49 -12.91 -1.41
C ILE A 70 9.89 -12.29 -1.34
N ASP A 71 10.39 -11.81 -2.48
CA ASP A 71 11.64 -11.04 -2.52
C ASP A 71 11.37 -9.61 -2.02
N LEU A 72 11.55 -9.37 -0.72
CA LEU A 72 11.36 -8.05 -0.10
C LEU A 72 12.35 -7.00 -0.62
N CYS A 73 13.47 -7.42 -1.18
CA CYS A 73 14.50 -6.54 -1.76
C CYS A 73 14.33 -6.35 -3.28
N TYR A 74 13.21 -6.80 -3.86
CA TYR A 74 12.97 -6.71 -5.30
C TYR A 74 13.14 -5.31 -5.87
N VAL A 75 12.69 -4.30 -5.14
CA VAL A 75 12.91 -2.88 -5.45
C VAL A 75 13.43 -2.15 -4.22
N PRO A 76 14.46 -1.28 -4.35
CA PRO A 76 15.05 -0.56 -3.22
C PRO A 76 14.21 0.62 -2.73
N ILE A 77 13.22 1.06 -3.49
CA ILE A 77 12.19 2.05 -3.14
C ILE A 77 10.86 1.61 -3.72
N SER A 78 9.75 2.12 -3.17
CA SER A 78 8.39 1.65 -3.50
C SER A 78 8.19 0.16 -3.17
N GLU A 79 8.87 -0.30 -2.12
CA GLU A 79 8.77 -1.65 -1.54
C GLU A 79 7.37 -1.93 -1.01
N ASP A 80 6.67 -0.89 -0.53
CA ASP A 80 5.28 -0.95 -0.12
C ASP A 80 4.36 -1.31 -1.30
N VAL A 81 4.58 -0.72 -2.47
CA VAL A 81 3.85 -1.08 -3.70
C VAL A 81 4.08 -2.55 -4.06
N HIS A 82 5.34 -2.99 -3.99
CA HIS A 82 5.71 -4.38 -4.27
C HIS A 82 5.03 -5.35 -3.32
N LEU A 83 5.15 -5.12 -2.01
CA LEU A 83 4.57 -5.96 -0.98
C LEU A 83 3.03 -6.07 -1.11
N ASN A 84 2.35 -4.94 -1.29
CA ASN A 84 0.90 -4.94 -1.51
C ASN A 84 0.50 -5.81 -2.71
N LEU A 85 1.19 -5.69 -3.84
CA LEU A 85 0.89 -6.48 -5.04
C LEU A 85 1.22 -7.96 -4.87
N GLU A 86 2.32 -8.31 -4.18
CA GLU A 86 2.67 -9.69 -3.87
C GLU A 86 1.56 -10.37 -3.05
N LEU A 87 1.08 -9.70 -2.01
CA LEU A 87 0.04 -10.26 -1.16
C LEU A 87 -1.30 -10.35 -1.89
N LEU A 88 -1.76 -9.25 -2.47
CA LEU A 88 -3.07 -9.21 -3.14
C LEU A 88 -3.17 -10.15 -4.34
N SER A 89 -2.10 -10.28 -5.13
CA SER A 89 -2.08 -11.19 -6.28
C SER A 89 -2.03 -12.66 -5.93
N ARG A 90 -1.76 -12.98 -4.66
CA ARG A 90 -1.79 -14.33 -4.10
C ARG A 90 -3.05 -14.62 -3.29
N GLY A 91 -3.99 -13.66 -3.25
CA GLY A 91 -5.27 -13.81 -2.57
C GLY A 91 -5.27 -13.44 -1.09
N TYR A 92 -4.22 -12.79 -0.60
CA TYR A 92 -4.20 -12.27 0.76
C TYR A 92 -4.79 -10.85 0.78
N PRO A 93 -6.00 -10.66 1.31
CA PRO A 93 -6.63 -9.34 1.35
C PRO A 93 -5.90 -8.43 2.35
N ASN A 94 -5.97 -7.13 2.11
CA ASN A 94 -5.51 -6.14 3.06
C ASN A 94 -6.64 -5.21 3.52
N ALA A 95 -6.46 -4.57 4.69
CA ALA A 95 -7.41 -3.66 5.28
C ALA A 95 -6.78 -2.29 5.51
N ILE A 96 -7.49 -1.22 5.12
CA ILE A 96 -7.05 0.17 5.26
C ILE A 96 -8.06 0.90 6.14
N MET A 97 -7.61 1.42 7.27
CA MET A 97 -8.43 2.23 8.16
C MET A 97 -8.61 3.63 7.60
N GLU A 98 -9.84 3.98 7.25
CA GLU A 98 -10.17 5.28 6.64
C GLU A 98 -10.33 6.41 7.67
N GLU A 99 -10.63 6.08 8.93
CA GLU A 99 -10.80 7.05 10.00
C GLU A 99 -9.47 7.58 10.54
N PHE A 100 -8.39 6.80 10.41
CA PHE A 100 -7.05 7.20 10.79
C PHE A 100 -6.25 7.54 9.55
N CYS A 101 -5.59 8.68 9.56
CA CYS A 101 -4.76 9.08 8.43
C CYS A 101 -3.34 9.44 8.85
N ILE A 102 -2.39 9.08 7.99
CA ILE A 102 -1.01 9.47 8.13
C ILE A 102 -0.81 10.76 7.35
N HIS A 103 -0.35 11.81 8.03
CA HIS A 103 0.09 13.02 7.39
C HIS A 103 1.62 13.04 7.30
N GLN A 104 2.13 12.71 6.12
CA GLN A 104 3.57 12.79 5.87
C GLN A 104 3.96 14.22 5.48
N ILE A 105 4.84 14.82 6.28
CA ILE A 105 5.38 16.14 5.98
C ILE A 105 6.46 15.96 4.90
N SER A 106 6.13 16.33 3.67
CA SER A 106 6.97 16.09 2.48
C SER A 106 8.30 16.85 2.47
N ASN A 107 8.46 17.90 3.30
CA ASN A 107 9.57 18.82 3.23
C ASN A 107 10.67 18.61 4.30
N LYS A 108 10.56 17.56 5.13
CA LYS A 108 11.61 17.26 6.13
C LYS A 108 12.66 16.32 5.56
N GLU A 109 13.91 16.52 5.95
CA GLU A 109 15.02 15.61 5.68
C GLU A 109 14.77 14.26 6.36
N GLY A 110 15.26 13.18 5.75
CA GLY A 110 15.20 11.82 6.31
C GLY A 110 14.50 10.79 5.41
N GLY A 111 14.52 9.55 5.84
CA GLY A 111 13.99 8.41 5.10
C GLY A 111 14.73 8.17 3.77
N CYS A 112 14.01 7.73 2.76
CA CYS A 112 14.59 7.42 1.45
C CYS A 112 15.07 8.64 0.64
N LYS A 113 14.87 9.87 1.12
CA LYS A 113 15.22 11.09 0.37
C LYS A 113 16.70 11.23 0.07
N THR A 114 17.58 10.66 0.91
CA THR A 114 19.03 10.73 0.74
C THR A 114 19.56 9.98 -0.49
N PHE A 115 18.86 8.94 -0.92
CA PHE A 115 19.24 8.12 -2.09
C PHE A 115 18.15 8.03 -3.17
N ARG A 116 16.95 8.54 -2.90
CA ARG A 116 15.83 8.53 -3.84
C ARG A 116 16.07 9.53 -4.96
N THR A 117 16.21 9.05 -6.17
CA THR A 117 16.34 9.84 -7.38
C THR A 117 15.23 9.51 -8.37
N GLN A 118 14.93 10.43 -9.28
CA GLN A 118 13.97 10.18 -10.35
C GLN A 118 14.35 8.95 -11.20
N GLN A 119 15.64 8.79 -11.48
CA GLN A 119 16.14 7.61 -12.23
C GLN A 119 15.91 6.30 -11.48
N LEU A 120 16.09 6.31 -10.15
CA LEU A 120 15.84 5.15 -9.33
C LEU A 120 14.35 4.81 -9.28
N GLU A 121 13.47 5.82 -9.17
CA GLU A 121 12.02 5.65 -9.27
C GLU A 121 11.61 5.04 -10.61
N ASP A 122 12.12 5.57 -11.71
CA ASP A 122 11.86 5.04 -13.05
C ASP A 122 12.26 3.57 -13.17
N LYS A 123 13.44 3.22 -12.65
CA LYS A 123 13.93 1.85 -12.63
C LYS A 123 13.04 0.93 -11.81
N CYS A 124 12.62 1.37 -10.63
CA CYS A 124 11.75 0.58 -9.75
C CYS A 124 10.37 0.35 -10.37
N PHE A 125 9.71 1.39 -10.89
CA PHE A 125 8.40 1.22 -11.52
C PHE A 125 8.46 0.42 -12.82
N LYS A 126 9.54 0.50 -13.60
CA LYS A 126 9.76 -0.40 -14.76
C LYS A 126 9.92 -1.85 -14.32
N LYS A 127 10.64 -2.13 -13.21
CA LYS A 127 10.72 -3.47 -12.62
C LYS A 127 9.35 -3.97 -12.15
N LEU A 128 8.61 -3.13 -11.43
CA LEU A 128 7.26 -3.47 -10.97
C LEU A 128 6.30 -3.72 -12.13
N HIS A 129 6.34 -2.89 -13.18
CA HIS A 129 5.54 -3.12 -14.39
C HIS A 129 5.90 -4.44 -15.08
N LYS A 130 7.20 -4.78 -15.17
CA LYS A 130 7.65 -6.05 -15.76
C LYS A 130 7.15 -7.25 -14.96
N LYS A 131 7.15 -7.17 -13.63
CA LYS A 131 6.67 -8.25 -12.74
C LYS A 131 5.15 -8.34 -12.70
N PHE A 132 4.46 -7.20 -12.69
CA PHE A 132 3.01 -7.09 -12.56
C PHE A 132 2.37 -6.33 -13.75
N PRO A 133 2.52 -6.80 -14.99
CA PRO A 133 2.13 -6.04 -16.19
C PRO A 133 0.60 -5.80 -16.29
N LYS A 134 -0.21 -6.61 -15.59
CA LYS A 134 -1.66 -6.44 -15.53
C LYS A 134 -2.07 -5.30 -14.62
N TRP A 135 -1.35 -5.09 -13.50
CA TRP A 135 -1.78 -4.23 -12.41
C TRP A 135 -0.92 -2.97 -12.23
N VAL A 136 0.30 -2.93 -12.75
CA VAL A 136 1.12 -1.73 -12.80
C VAL A 136 1.15 -1.22 -14.23
N LYS A 137 0.64 -0.01 -14.47
CA LYS A 137 0.66 0.61 -15.79
C LYS A 137 1.56 1.83 -15.79
N ILE A 138 2.28 2.00 -16.88
CA ILE A 138 3.15 3.13 -17.16
C ILE A 138 2.55 3.88 -18.36
N TYR A 139 2.41 5.19 -18.23
CA TYR A 139 1.88 6.06 -19.29
C TYR A 139 2.88 7.16 -19.58
N GLU A 140 3.21 7.37 -20.83
CA GLU A 140 3.97 8.54 -21.22
C GLU A 140 3.23 9.82 -20.82
N THR A 141 3.97 10.79 -20.33
CA THR A 141 3.43 12.11 -19.99
C THR A 141 4.15 13.20 -20.75
N LYS A 142 3.40 14.11 -21.35
CA LYS A 142 3.91 15.35 -21.94
C LYS A 142 4.09 16.46 -20.90
N SER A 143 3.77 16.17 -19.64
CA SER A 143 3.78 17.16 -18.55
C SER A 143 5.21 17.48 -18.12
N ASN A 144 5.57 18.74 -18.17
CA ASN A 144 6.80 19.30 -17.60
C ASN A 144 6.77 19.40 -16.06
N TYR A 145 5.91 18.62 -15.41
CA TYR A 145 5.80 18.63 -13.95
C TYR A 145 7.01 17.90 -13.36
N ARG A 146 8.06 18.67 -13.10
CA ARG A 146 9.30 18.17 -12.50
C ARG A 146 9.16 18.09 -10.98
N ASN A 147 8.54 17.04 -10.49
CA ASN A 147 8.80 16.63 -9.13
C ASN A 147 10.09 15.80 -9.14
N LEU A 148 11.14 16.30 -8.49
CA LEU A 148 12.48 15.68 -8.46
C LEU A 148 12.49 14.23 -7.94
N PHE A 149 11.42 13.78 -7.29
CA PHE A 149 11.30 12.46 -6.68
C PHE A 149 10.19 11.60 -7.31
N ALA A 150 9.52 12.08 -8.33
CA ALA A 150 8.50 11.30 -9.03
C ALA A 150 9.07 10.68 -10.31
N PRO A 151 8.54 9.56 -10.80
CA PRO A 151 8.91 9.01 -12.10
C PRO A 151 8.72 10.01 -13.23
N THR A 152 9.52 9.87 -14.30
CA THR A 152 9.40 10.69 -15.53
C THR A 152 8.11 10.42 -16.30
N PHE A 153 7.37 9.39 -15.91
CA PHE A 153 6.11 8.95 -16.50
C PHE A 153 5.01 8.85 -15.44
N LYS A 154 3.76 8.83 -15.87
CA LYS A 154 2.64 8.53 -14.97
C LYS A 154 2.57 7.04 -14.69
N THR A 155 2.35 6.68 -13.42
CA THR A 155 2.10 5.31 -13.00
C THR A 155 0.69 5.16 -12.46
N ARG A 156 0.10 4.01 -12.68
CA ARG A 156 -1.16 3.61 -12.05
C ARG A 156 -1.06 2.18 -11.58
N VAL A 157 -1.36 1.98 -10.29
CA VAL A 157 -1.36 0.66 -9.66
C VAL A 157 -2.80 0.26 -9.35
N TYR A 158 -3.19 -0.94 -9.76
CA TYR A 158 -4.55 -1.46 -9.64
C TYR A 158 -4.61 -2.55 -8.56
N TYR A 159 -4.47 -2.16 -7.30
CA TYR A 159 -4.44 -3.07 -6.15
C TYR A 159 -5.68 -3.96 -6.05
N SER A 160 -6.87 -3.38 -6.00
CA SER A 160 -8.13 -4.14 -5.90
C SER A 160 -8.33 -5.10 -7.06
N ARG A 161 -7.79 -4.78 -8.25
CA ARG A 161 -7.85 -5.67 -9.40
C ARG A 161 -6.92 -6.86 -9.24
N ALA A 162 -5.74 -6.67 -8.62
CA ALA A 162 -4.82 -7.77 -8.36
C ALA A 162 -5.49 -8.86 -7.49
N TYR A 163 -6.18 -8.44 -6.44
CA TYR A 163 -6.95 -9.36 -5.60
C TYR A 163 -8.12 -10.01 -6.34
N LYS A 164 -8.94 -9.22 -7.04
CA LYS A 164 -10.09 -9.74 -7.80
C LYS A 164 -9.68 -10.75 -8.87
N ASP A 165 -8.58 -10.50 -9.59
CA ASP A 165 -8.08 -11.41 -10.61
C ASP A 165 -7.66 -12.76 -10.00
N PHE A 166 -7.12 -12.78 -8.77
CA PHE A 166 -6.83 -14.02 -8.04
C PHE A 166 -8.10 -14.76 -7.66
N VAL A 167 -9.05 -14.08 -7.01
CA VAL A 167 -10.33 -14.68 -6.58
C VAL A 167 -11.07 -15.30 -7.77
N ASN A 168 -11.17 -14.57 -8.88
CA ASN A 168 -11.82 -15.06 -10.10
C ASN A 168 -11.12 -16.30 -10.68
N LYS A 169 -9.77 -16.33 -10.62
CA LYS A 169 -8.98 -17.47 -11.11
C LYS A 169 -9.17 -18.74 -10.25
N CYS A 170 -9.39 -18.56 -8.96
CA CYS A 170 -9.58 -19.67 -8.01
C CYS A 170 -11.05 -20.11 -7.88
N GLU A 171 -11.97 -19.64 -8.76
CA GLU A 171 -13.42 -19.95 -8.71
C GLU A 171 -14.02 -19.72 -7.32
N GLY A 172 -13.56 -18.67 -6.64
CA GLY A 172 -14.01 -18.30 -5.32
C GLY A 172 -13.39 -19.11 -4.16
N LYS A 173 -12.46 -20.01 -4.42
CA LYS A 173 -11.67 -20.67 -3.36
C LYS A 173 -10.61 -19.70 -2.87
N LEU A 174 -10.80 -19.12 -1.69
CA LEU A 174 -9.81 -18.27 -1.04
C LEU A 174 -8.77 -19.15 -0.33
N PRO A 175 -7.49 -18.73 -0.29
CA PRO A 175 -6.52 -19.35 0.60
C PRO A 175 -6.98 -19.14 2.05
N VAL A 176 -7.07 -20.21 2.81
CA VAL A 176 -7.36 -20.23 4.25
C VAL A 176 -6.07 -19.98 5.03
#